data_c17f5ac56af3440a468cb1f406b4934c
#
_entry.id   c17f5ac56af3440a468cb1f406b4934c
#
_cell.length_a   1.000
_cell.length_b   1.000
_cell.length_c   1.000
_cell.angle_alpha   90.00
_cell.angle_beta   90.00
_cell.angle_gamma   90.00
#
_symmetry.space_group_name_H-M   'P 1'
#
loop_
_entity.id
_entity.type
_entity.pdbx_description
1 polymer ?
#
loop_
_entity_poly.entity_id
_entity_poly.type
_entity_poly.pdbx_seq_one_letter_code
_entity_poly.pdbx_strand_id
1 'polypeptide(L)'
;GVGKTSLAKAVASMLQIPLIRVSCHEGITADKILYDYDYQRQLLVVSAIRDKLNENLRDLSVNESIKAVAQNTEFYGPDFLLKRPVIEALTMKGHKVLLIDEIDKTEPEIEHALLEMLSDFAITIPEYGTIQCAPEDRPIVFLTSNNYRELSQPMLRRCSYLYIEHKPLAEIKQIICANVSASDVFVDSVAQVIDRLQNLDLRHAISISEGIEWAKCLIETFHCKTAMDVKNAMSYSIGSLVKDHADEKTVAKAFNLSNGNEK
;
A
#
# COMPACT_ATOMS: atom_id res chain seq x y z
N GLY A 1 10.89 3.51 5.89
CA GLY A 1 10.87 3.06 4.55
C GLY A 1 12.12 3.15 3.73
N VAL A 2 12.62 1.99 3.33
CA VAL A 2 13.78 1.85 2.43
C VAL A 2 13.46 2.10 0.95
N GLY A 3 12.19 2.44 0.62
CA GLY A 3 11.76 2.75 -0.75
C GLY A 3 11.03 1.63 -1.50
N LYS A 4 10.54 0.58 -0.82
CA LYS A 4 9.81 -0.54 -1.46
C LYS A 4 8.63 -0.07 -2.32
N THR A 5 7.72 0.70 -1.75
CA THR A 5 6.56 1.29 -2.44
C THR A 5 6.99 2.26 -3.55
N SER A 6 8.08 3.01 -3.33
CA SER A 6 8.62 3.97 -4.31
C SER A 6 9.16 3.28 -5.55
N LEU A 7 9.71 2.06 -5.44
CA LEU A 7 10.19 1.28 -6.57
C LEU A 7 9.05 0.98 -7.56
N ALA A 8 7.90 0.49 -7.08
CA ALA A 8 6.75 0.22 -7.94
C ALA A 8 6.21 1.48 -8.63
N LYS A 9 6.16 2.60 -7.89
CA LYS A 9 5.78 3.91 -8.45
C LYS A 9 6.76 4.39 -9.53
N ALA A 10 8.07 4.23 -9.29
CA ALA A 10 9.10 4.61 -10.24
C ALA A 10 9.00 3.79 -11.53
N VAL A 11 8.80 2.46 -11.42
CA VAL A 11 8.62 1.59 -12.59
C VAL A 11 7.39 2.00 -13.40
N ALA A 12 6.25 2.25 -12.75
CA ALA A 12 5.03 2.70 -13.44
C ALA A 12 5.26 4.03 -14.16
N SER A 13 5.94 4.99 -13.51
CA SER A 13 6.26 6.29 -14.09
C SER A 13 7.25 6.19 -15.27
N MET A 14 8.31 5.40 -15.14
CA MET A 14 9.30 5.20 -16.19
C MET A 14 8.70 4.56 -17.44
N LEU A 15 7.80 3.59 -17.25
CA LEU A 15 7.12 2.91 -18.35
C LEU A 15 5.90 3.67 -18.86
N GLN A 16 5.52 4.76 -18.19
CA GLN A 16 4.31 5.57 -18.48
C GLN A 16 3.02 4.72 -18.51
N ILE A 17 2.91 3.78 -17.57
CA ILE A 17 1.76 2.87 -17.42
C ILE A 17 1.02 3.14 -16.10
N PRO A 18 -0.28 2.80 -16.03
CA PRO A 18 -1.08 2.98 -14.82
C PRO A 18 -0.53 2.18 -13.63
N LEU A 19 -0.65 2.76 -12.44
CA LEU A 19 -0.38 2.09 -11.16
C LEU A 19 -1.69 1.87 -10.43
N ILE A 20 -2.03 0.61 -10.22
CA ILE A 20 -3.14 0.18 -9.34
C ILE A 20 -2.52 -0.23 -8.02
N ARG A 21 -2.99 0.35 -6.91
CA ARG A 21 -2.42 0.12 -5.59
C ARG A 21 -3.44 -0.41 -4.61
N VAL A 22 -3.06 -1.45 -3.88
CA VAL A 22 -3.72 -1.93 -2.66
C VAL A 22 -2.79 -1.64 -1.49
N SER A 23 -3.28 -0.98 -0.46
CA SER A 23 -2.56 -0.84 0.81
C SER A 23 -3.18 -1.80 1.82
N CYS A 24 -2.42 -2.81 2.19
CA CYS A 24 -2.86 -3.79 3.17
C CYS A 24 -2.69 -3.26 4.59
N HIS A 25 -3.58 -3.66 5.47
CA HIS A 25 -3.57 -3.36 6.90
C HIS A 25 -4.21 -4.52 7.66
N GLU A 26 -4.02 -4.58 8.95
CA GLU A 26 -4.67 -5.57 9.80
C GLU A 26 -6.20 -5.48 9.67
N GLY A 27 -6.84 -6.63 9.53
CA GLY A 27 -8.29 -6.73 9.36
C GLY A 27 -8.81 -6.38 7.96
N ILE A 28 -7.95 -6.16 6.97
CA ILE A 28 -8.41 -6.05 5.58
C ILE A 28 -8.93 -7.42 5.12
N THR A 29 -10.03 -7.41 4.41
CA THR A 29 -10.74 -8.62 3.95
C THR A 29 -10.58 -8.82 2.45
N ALA A 30 -10.77 -10.04 1.96
CA ALA A 30 -10.62 -10.38 0.54
C ALA A 30 -11.58 -9.59 -0.36
N ASP A 31 -12.80 -9.27 0.13
CA ASP A 31 -13.78 -8.43 -0.57
C ASP A 31 -13.29 -6.99 -0.82
N LYS A 32 -12.32 -6.49 -0.07
CA LYS A 32 -11.70 -5.17 -0.30
C LYS A 32 -10.58 -5.20 -1.33
N ILE A 33 -9.96 -6.34 -1.53
CA ILE A 33 -8.78 -6.51 -2.38
C ILE A 33 -9.14 -7.10 -3.73
N LEU A 34 -9.96 -8.16 -3.74
CA LEU A 34 -10.25 -8.96 -4.92
C LEU A 34 -11.52 -8.50 -5.62
N TYR A 35 -12.66 -8.77 -5.03
CA TYR A 35 -13.99 -8.47 -5.57
C TYR A 35 -15.02 -8.41 -4.45
N ASP A 36 -16.14 -7.79 -4.73
CA ASP A 36 -17.31 -7.75 -3.86
C ASP A 36 -18.56 -7.68 -4.74
N TYR A 37 -19.73 -8.00 -4.16
CA TYR A 37 -21.00 -7.84 -4.85
C TYR A 37 -21.73 -6.60 -4.36
N ASP A 38 -22.33 -5.85 -5.28
CA ASP A 38 -23.16 -4.69 -4.97
C ASP A 38 -24.56 -5.13 -4.52
N TYR A 39 -24.65 -5.65 -3.29
CA TYR A 39 -25.90 -6.08 -2.68
C TYR A 39 -26.93 -4.96 -2.61
N GLN A 40 -26.51 -3.71 -2.47
CA GLN A 40 -27.44 -2.57 -2.44
C GLN A 40 -28.09 -2.39 -3.80
N ARG A 41 -27.32 -2.46 -4.87
CA ARG A 41 -27.82 -2.41 -6.24
C ARG A 41 -28.71 -3.63 -6.55
N GLN A 42 -28.35 -4.81 -6.09
CA GLN A 42 -29.22 -6.01 -6.22
C GLN A 42 -30.58 -5.77 -5.56
N LEU A 43 -30.62 -5.27 -4.33
CA LEU A 43 -31.86 -4.95 -3.60
C LEU A 43 -32.68 -3.87 -4.31
N LEU A 44 -32.04 -2.83 -4.84
CA LEU A 44 -32.72 -1.78 -5.61
C LEU A 44 -33.35 -2.34 -6.88
N VAL A 45 -32.64 -3.21 -7.62
CA VAL A 45 -33.18 -3.85 -8.82
C VAL A 45 -34.36 -4.74 -8.47
N VAL A 46 -34.27 -5.58 -7.42
CA VAL A 46 -35.40 -6.40 -6.95
C VAL A 46 -36.59 -5.53 -6.59
N SER A 47 -36.36 -4.41 -5.89
CA SER A 47 -37.44 -3.49 -5.51
C SER A 47 -38.08 -2.83 -6.74
N ALA A 48 -37.28 -2.40 -7.71
CA ALA A 48 -37.77 -1.75 -8.93
C ALA A 48 -38.56 -2.68 -9.87
N ILE A 49 -38.24 -3.97 -9.90
CA ILE A 49 -38.93 -4.94 -10.73
C ILE A 49 -40.08 -5.67 -10.00
N ARG A 50 -40.25 -5.38 -8.68
CA ARG A 50 -41.23 -6.05 -7.82
C ARG A 50 -42.63 -6.05 -8.41
N ASP A 51 -43.08 -4.93 -8.96
CA ASP A 51 -44.43 -4.81 -9.50
C ASP A 51 -44.60 -5.65 -10.78
N LYS A 52 -43.59 -5.67 -11.66
CA LYS A 52 -43.56 -6.51 -12.84
C LYS A 52 -43.47 -8.01 -12.47
N LEU A 53 -42.69 -8.35 -11.45
CA LEU A 53 -42.62 -9.71 -10.93
C LEU A 53 -43.96 -10.16 -10.33
N ASN A 54 -44.64 -9.29 -9.56
CA ASN A 54 -45.93 -9.60 -8.96
C ASN A 54 -47.01 -9.93 -10.00
N GLU A 55 -47.02 -9.27 -11.15
CA GLU A 55 -47.92 -9.60 -12.24
C GLU A 55 -47.64 -10.97 -12.85
N ASN A 56 -46.35 -11.30 -13.06
CA ASN A 56 -45.91 -12.56 -13.67
C ASN A 56 -45.88 -13.74 -12.71
N LEU A 57 -45.88 -13.50 -11.40
CA LEU A 57 -45.73 -14.54 -10.37
C LEU A 57 -47.03 -14.86 -9.64
N ARG A 58 -48.14 -14.15 -9.96
CA ARG A 58 -49.44 -14.32 -9.25
C ARG A 58 -49.96 -15.73 -9.19
N ASP A 59 -49.69 -16.51 -10.24
CA ASP A 59 -50.22 -17.88 -10.39
C ASP A 59 -49.16 -18.97 -10.11
N LEU A 60 -47.95 -18.57 -9.68
CA LEU A 60 -46.84 -19.48 -9.41
C LEU A 60 -46.73 -19.80 -7.92
N SER A 61 -46.32 -21.02 -7.61
CA SER A 61 -45.92 -21.37 -6.24
C SER A 61 -44.65 -20.58 -5.82
N VAL A 62 -44.39 -20.48 -4.52
CA VAL A 62 -43.21 -19.80 -3.97
C VAL A 62 -41.89 -20.31 -4.60
N ASN A 63 -41.77 -21.63 -4.76
CA ASN A 63 -40.57 -22.24 -5.35
C ASN A 63 -40.40 -21.94 -6.85
N GLU A 64 -41.50 -21.88 -7.59
CA GLU A 64 -41.50 -21.50 -9.01
C GLU A 64 -41.19 -20.01 -9.18
N SER A 65 -41.72 -19.18 -8.28
CA SER A 65 -41.41 -17.74 -8.24
C SER A 65 -39.93 -17.47 -7.99
N ILE A 66 -39.33 -18.15 -7.02
CA ILE A 66 -37.90 -18.05 -6.72
C ILE A 66 -37.05 -18.46 -7.95
N LYS A 67 -37.43 -19.58 -8.61
CA LYS A 67 -36.73 -20.03 -9.83
C LYS A 67 -36.91 -19.06 -10.99
N ALA A 68 -38.08 -18.50 -11.19
CA ALA A 68 -38.32 -17.53 -12.25
C ALA A 68 -37.55 -16.23 -12.04
N VAL A 69 -37.43 -15.72 -10.82
CA VAL A 69 -36.61 -14.56 -10.46
C VAL A 69 -35.13 -14.87 -10.68
N ALA A 70 -34.66 -16.00 -10.21
CA ALA A 70 -33.24 -16.40 -10.35
C ALA A 70 -32.84 -16.61 -11.82
N GLN A 71 -33.74 -17.10 -12.66
CA GLN A 71 -33.49 -17.29 -14.10
C GLN A 71 -33.53 -15.99 -14.90
N ASN A 72 -34.28 -14.99 -14.47
CA ASN A 72 -34.49 -13.75 -15.19
C ASN A 72 -33.53 -12.59 -14.72
N THR A 73 -32.77 -12.85 -13.67
CA THR A 73 -31.86 -11.81 -13.11
C THR A 73 -30.53 -12.45 -12.75
N GLU A 74 -29.51 -12.13 -13.50
CA GLU A 74 -28.13 -12.55 -13.20
C GLU A 74 -27.57 -11.72 -12.04
N PHE A 75 -28.05 -11.98 -10.82
CA PHE A 75 -27.64 -11.24 -9.62
C PHE A 75 -26.12 -11.32 -9.34
N TYR A 76 -25.46 -12.36 -9.83
CA TYR A 76 -24.02 -12.55 -9.73
C TYR A 76 -23.29 -12.23 -11.04
N GLY A 77 -23.97 -11.57 -11.97
CA GLY A 77 -23.40 -11.14 -13.25
C GLY A 77 -22.48 -9.92 -13.12
N PRO A 78 -21.82 -9.52 -14.23
CA PRO A 78 -20.85 -8.44 -14.28
C PRO A 78 -21.40 -7.09 -13.80
N ASP A 79 -22.70 -6.86 -13.90
CA ASP A 79 -23.36 -5.61 -13.52
C ASP A 79 -23.43 -5.40 -12.00
N PHE A 80 -23.30 -6.46 -11.22
CA PHE A 80 -23.34 -6.44 -9.77
C PHE A 80 -21.95 -6.72 -9.14
N LEU A 81 -20.94 -7.04 -9.94
CA LEU A 81 -19.60 -7.31 -9.47
C LEU A 81 -18.85 -5.98 -9.29
N LEU A 82 -18.49 -5.67 -8.05
CA LEU A 82 -17.60 -4.56 -7.72
C LEU A 82 -16.16 -4.99 -7.96
N LYS A 83 -15.55 -4.45 -9.02
CA LYS A 83 -14.15 -4.72 -9.34
C LYS A 83 -13.27 -4.02 -8.34
N ARG A 84 -12.68 -4.76 -7.44
CA ARG A 84 -11.64 -4.27 -6.53
C ARG A 84 -10.29 -4.24 -7.25
N PRO A 85 -9.25 -3.62 -6.70
CA PRO A 85 -8.00 -3.35 -7.42
C PRO A 85 -7.36 -4.57 -8.12
N VAL A 86 -7.48 -5.78 -7.56
CA VAL A 86 -6.92 -6.97 -8.21
C VAL A 86 -7.71 -7.35 -9.46
N ILE A 87 -9.06 -7.41 -9.38
CA ILE A 87 -9.89 -7.65 -10.56
C ILE A 87 -9.77 -6.50 -11.58
N GLU A 88 -9.66 -5.27 -11.11
CA GLU A 88 -9.40 -4.12 -11.97
C GLU A 88 -8.10 -4.34 -12.77
N ALA A 89 -7.00 -4.74 -12.11
CA ALA A 89 -5.74 -5.03 -12.76
C ALA A 89 -5.83 -6.19 -13.77
N LEU A 90 -6.62 -7.23 -13.49
CA LEU A 90 -6.80 -8.36 -14.41
C LEU A 90 -7.69 -8.04 -15.61
N THR A 91 -8.65 -7.11 -15.47
CA THR A 91 -9.62 -6.77 -16.53
C THR A 91 -9.24 -5.53 -17.35
N MET A 92 -8.34 -4.67 -16.85
CA MET A 92 -7.85 -3.51 -17.56
C MET A 92 -7.02 -3.93 -18.77
N LYS A 93 -7.21 -3.28 -19.91
CA LYS A 93 -6.42 -3.49 -21.11
C LYS A 93 -5.08 -2.75 -21.06
N GLY A 94 -4.07 -3.32 -21.73
CA GLY A 94 -2.72 -2.75 -21.80
C GLY A 94 -1.87 -3.01 -20.55
N HIS A 95 -0.62 -2.56 -20.60
CA HIS A 95 0.33 -2.74 -19.52
C HIS A 95 -0.01 -1.87 -18.30
N LYS A 96 0.21 -2.39 -17.11
CA LYS A 96 -0.01 -1.72 -15.82
C LYS A 96 0.85 -2.32 -14.72
N VAL A 97 0.99 -1.60 -13.65
CA VAL A 97 1.59 -2.08 -12.40
C VAL A 97 0.48 -2.33 -11.37
N LEU A 98 0.49 -3.51 -10.76
CA LEU A 98 -0.30 -3.81 -9.56
C LEU A 98 0.63 -3.84 -8.35
N LEU A 99 0.44 -2.93 -7.42
CA LEU A 99 1.18 -2.88 -6.16
C LEU A 99 0.28 -3.32 -5.01
N ILE A 100 0.63 -4.44 -4.37
CA ILE A 100 0.03 -4.90 -3.12
C ILE A 100 1.03 -4.57 -2.01
N ASP A 101 0.73 -3.50 -1.28
CA ASP A 101 1.65 -2.89 -0.32
C ASP A 101 1.40 -3.46 1.08
N GLU A 102 2.45 -3.86 1.79
CA GLU A 102 2.42 -4.42 3.13
C GLU A 102 1.59 -5.72 3.25
N ILE A 103 1.77 -6.66 2.32
CA ILE A 103 1.03 -7.93 2.27
C ILE A 103 1.18 -8.76 3.56
N ASP A 104 2.28 -8.61 4.27
CA ASP A 104 2.57 -9.26 5.55
C ASP A 104 1.66 -8.82 6.71
N LYS A 105 0.82 -7.80 6.51
CA LYS A 105 -0.21 -7.38 7.47
C LYS A 105 -1.57 -8.05 7.24
N THR A 106 -1.71 -8.82 6.17
CA THR A 106 -2.96 -9.51 5.86
C THR A 106 -3.04 -10.88 6.49
N GLU A 107 -4.25 -11.41 6.61
CA GLU A 107 -4.47 -12.80 7.03
C GLU A 107 -4.01 -13.79 5.94
N PRO A 108 -3.61 -15.03 6.32
CA PRO A 108 -3.15 -16.06 5.37
C PRO A 108 -4.16 -16.39 4.27
N GLU A 109 -5.45 -16.25 4.52
CA GLU A 109 -6.54 -16.49 3.56
C GLU A 109 -6.40 -15.60 2.32
N ILE A 110 -5.96 -14.36 2.50
CA ILE A 110 -5.74 -13.42 1.39
C ILE A 110 -4.56 -13.88 0.54
N GLU A 111 -3.50 -14.40 1.16
CA GLU A 111 -2.39 -14.97 0.40
C GLU A 111 -2.86 -16.14 -0.48
N HIS A 112 -3.67 -17.04 0.07
CA HIS A 112 -4.21 -18.16 -0.71
C HIS A 112 -5.05 -17.68 -1.90
N ALA A 113 -5.90 -16.69 -1.68
CA ALA A 113 -6.70 -16.10 -2.76
C ALA A 113 -5.84 -15.43 -3.85
N LEU A 114 -4.67 -14.90 -3.50
CA LEU A 114 -3.74 -14.29 -4.46
C LEU A 114 -2.86 -15.31 -5.19
N LEU A 115 -2.74 -16.57 -4.72
CA LEU A 115 -1.88 -17.57 -5.36
C LEU A 115 -2.33 -17.91 -6.80
N GLU A 116 -3.65 -17.96 -7.06
CA GLU A 116 -4.21 -18.18 -8.40
C GLU A 116 -3.83 -17.01 -9.31
N MET A 117 -4.01 -15.79 -8.82
CA MET A 117 -3.64 -14.57 -9.56
C MET A 117 -2.15 -14.52 -9.88
N LEU A 118 -1.28 -14.89 -8.94
CA LEU A 118 0.17 -14.87 -9.15
C LEU A 118 0.67 -15.99 -10.08
N SER A 119 -0.08 -17.12 -10.18
CA SER A 119 0.30 -18.25 -11.05
C SER A 119 -0.25 -18.08 -12.46
N ASP A 120 -1.55 -17.84 -12.56
CA ASP A 120 -2.30 -17.98 -13.80
C ASP A 120 -2.83 -16.64 -14.34
N PHE A 121 -2.64 -15.56 -13.57
CA PHE A 121 -3.27 -14.26 -13.82
C PHE A 121 -4.78 -14.38 -13.98
N ALA A 122 -5.36 -15.18 -13.11
CA ALA A 122 -6.79 -15.48 -13.06
C ALA A 122 -7.31 -15.44 -11.63
N ILE A 123 -8.59 -15.24 -11.47
CA ILE A 123 -9.31 -15.40 -10.19
C ILE A 123 -10.64 -16.07 -10.46
N THR A 124 -10.92 -17.14 -9.74
CA THR A 124 -12.20 -17.82 -9.76
C THR A 124 -13.11 -17.24 -8.69
N ILE A 125 -14.21 -16.66 -9.13
CA ILE A 125 -15.24 -16.06 -8.28
C ILE A 125 -16.43 -17.02 -8.22
N PRO A 126 -16.88 -17.43 -7.02
CA PRO A 126 -18.10 -18.24 -6.89
C PRO A 126 -19.27 -17.57 -7.63
N GLU A 127 -20.13 -18.35 -8.25
CA GLU A 127 -21.34 -17.97 -9.01
C GLU A 127 -21.08 -17.14 -10.29
N TYR A 128 -19.91 -16.44 -10.39
CA TYR A 128 -19.54 -15.65 -11.57
C TYR A 128 -18.72 -16.46 -12.59
N GLY A 129 -17.80 -17.30 -12.09
CA GLY A 129 -16.81 -18.00 -12.90
C GLY A 129 -15.41 -17.37 -12.84
N THR A 130 -14.53 -17.78 -13.75
CA THR A 130 -13.13 -17.37 -13.74
C THR A 130 -12.92 -16.11 -14.58
N ILE A 131 -12.34 -15.10 -13.98
CA ILE A 131 -11.81 -13.92 -14.67
C ILE A 131 -10.35 -14.18 -14.95
N GLN A 132 -9.95 -14.21 -16.20
CA GLN A 132 -8.58 -14.44 -16.64
C GLN A 132 -8.06 -13.26 -17.44
N CYS A 133 -6.83 -12.84 -17.14
CA CYS A 133 -6.15 -11.79 -17.88
C CYS A 133 -5.53 -12.35 -19.15
N ALA A 134 -5.69 -11.66 -20.27
CA ALA A 134 -5.01 -12.02 -21.51
C ALA A 134 -3.46 -11.85 -21.36
N PRO A 135 -2.63 -12.69 -21.98
CA PRO A 135 -1.18 -12.65 -21.80
C PRO A 135 -0.56 -11.28 -22.06
N GLU A 136 -1.05 -10.55 -23.06
CA GLU A 136 -0.60 -9.21 -23.46
C GLU A 136 -1.01 -8.11 -22.46
N ASP A 137 -2.03 -8.38 -21.65
CA ASP A 137 -2.57 -7.42 -20.69
C ASP A 137 -2.09 -7.68 -19.25
N ARG A 138 -1.21 -8.67 -19.03
CA ARG A 138 -0.78 -9.06 -17.67
C ARG A 138 -0.12 -7.90 -16.93
N PRO A 139 -0.49 -7.66 -15.65
CA PRO A 139 0.14 -6.63 -14.85
C PRO A 139 1.56 -7.04 -14.41
N ILE A 140 2.44 -6.04 -14.24
CA ILE A 140 3.66 -6.21 -13.45
C ILE A 140 3.25 -6.12 -11.98
N VAL A 141 3.43 -7.22 -11.23
CA VAL A 141 2.97 -7.29 -9.84
C VAL A 141 4.12 -7.02 -8.88
N PHE A 142 3.92 -6.08 -7.97
CA PHE A 142 4.81 -5.82 -6.84
C PHE A 142 4.09 -6.17 -5.54
N LEU A 143 4.73 -7.02 -4.74
CA LEU A 143 4.34 -7.28 -3.36
C LEU A 143 5.39 -6.64 -2.45
N THR A 144 4.99 -5.84 -1.47
CA THR A 144 5.93 -5.33 -0.48
C THR A 144 5.65 -5.95 0.89
N SER A 145 6.71 -6.19 1.64
CA SER A 145 6.66 -6.70 3.01
C SER A 145 7.66 -5.97 3.88
N ASN A 146 7.31 -5.71 5.14
CA ASN A 146 8.19 -5.23 6.20
C ASN A 146 8.64 -6.39 7.12
N ASN A 147 8.32 -7.63 6.74
CA ASN A 147 8.61 -8.83 7.51
C ASN A 147 7.92 -8.86 8.88
N TYR A 148 6.71 -8.27 8.96
CA TYR A 148 5.87 -8.32 10.15
C TYR A 148 5.49 -9.77 10.51
N ARG A 149 5.20 -10.59 9.49
CA ARG A 149 5.12 -12.04 9.56
C ARG A 149 5.78 -12.69 8.35
N GLU A 150 6.12 -13.96 8.44
CA GLU A 150 6.61 -14.73 7.30
C GLU A 150 5.48 -14.95 6.28
N LEU A 151 5.80 -14.74 5.02
CA LEU A 151 4.91 -15.08 3.91
C LEU A 151 4.96 -16.59 3.63
N SER A 152 3.87 -17.13 3.12
CA SER A 152 3.77 -18.55 2.81
C SER A 152 4.79 -18.98 1.75
N GLN A 153 5.34 -20.19 1.89
CA GLN A 153 6.27 -20.76 0.92
C GLN A 153 5.69 -20.82 -0.51
N PRO A 154 4.40 -21.15 -0.73
CA PRO A 154 3.79 -21.08 -2.05
C PRO A 154 3.84 -19.67 -2.66
N MET A 155 3.64 -18.61 -1.88
CA MET A 155 3.72 -17.24 -2.36
C MET A 155 5.15 -16.85 -2.73
N LEU A 156 6.11 -17.14 -1.86
CA LEU A 156 7.54 -16.85 -2.12
C LEU A 156 8.05 -17.53 -3.40
N ARG A 157 7.61 -18.76 -3.69
CA ARG A 157 8.01 -19.50 -4.91
C ARG A 157 7.46 -18.89 -6.21
N ARG A 158 6.44 -18.06 -6.14
CA ARG A 158 5.81 -17.38 -7.28
C ARG A 158 6.35 -15.98 -7.53
N CYS A 159 7.21 -15.50 -6.63
CA CYS A 159 7.76 -14.16 -6.68
C CYS A 159 9.28 -14.18 -6.82
N SER A 160 9.82 -13.23 -7.54
CA SER A 160 11.24 -12.91 -7.46
C SER A 160 11.48 -12.07 -6.21
N TYR A 161 12.40 -12.52 -5.36
CA TYR A 161 12.69 -11.84 -4.10
C TYR A 161 13.75 -10.76 -4.30
N LEU A 162 13.47 -9.56 -3.84
CA LEU A 162 14.41 -8.44 -3.79
C LEU A 162 14.46 -7.89 -2.36
N TYR A 163 15.61 -8.01 -1.71
CA TYR A 163 15.88 -7.36 -0.45
C TYR A 163 16.43 -5.95 -0.70
N ILE A 164 15.82 -4.95 -0.09
CA ILE A 164 16.27 -3.55 -0.19
C ILE A 164 16.86 -3.17 1.16
N GLU A 165 18.18 -3.01 1.19
CA GLU A 165 18.94 -2.60 2.37
C GLU A 165 18.73 -1.11 2.70
N HIS A 166 19.12 -0.73 3.91
CA HIS A 166 19.27 0.68 4.26
C HIS A 166 20.28 1.34 3.32
N LYS A 167 19.99 2.57 2.96
CA LYS A 167 20.82 3.31 2.01
C LYS A 167 22.11 3.81 2.68
N PRO A 168 23.25 3.68 2.03
CA PRO A 168 24.49 4.29 2.52
C PRO A 168 24.39 5.82 2.50
N LEU A 169 25.18 6.49 3.32
CA LEU A 169 25.19 7.95 3.48
C LEU A 169 25.23 8.71 2.13
N ALA A 170 25.99 8.21 1.16
CA ALA A 170 26.08 8.85 -0.15
C ALA A 170 24.76 8.85 -0.91
N GLU A 171 23.99 7.76 -0.84
CA GLU A 171 22.66 7.69 -1.46
C GLU A 171 21.62 8.50 -0.68
N ILE A 172 21.70 8.53 0.67
CA ILE A 172 20.85 9.39 1.50
C ILE A 172 21.02 10.87 1.09
N LYS A 173 22.25 11.33 0.90
CA LYS A 173 22.55 12.68 0.41
C LYS A 173 21.90 12.98 -0.94
N GLN A 174 22.05 12.06 -1.91
CA GLN A 174 21.44 12.22 -3.23
C GLN A 174 19.92 12.29 -3.16
N ILE A 175 19.31 11.44 -2.33
CA ILE A 175 17.85 11.42 -2.16
C ILE A 175 17.37 12.74 -1.53
N ILE A 176 18.04 13.24 -0.50
CA ILE A 176 17.66 14.51 0.14
C ILE A 176 17.84 15.67 -0.86
N CYS A 177 18.97 15.73 -1.56
CA CYS A 177 19.25 16.75 -2.57
C CYS A 177 18.19 16.77 -3.68
N ALA A 178 17.70 15.61 -4.11
CA ALA A 178 16.64 15.50 -5.12
C ALA A 178 15.25 15.96 -4.64
N ASN A 179 15.02 16.02 -3.32
CA ASN A 179 13.71 16.33 -2.72
C ASN A 179 13.65 17.68 -2.00
N VAL A 180 14.82 18.31 -1.75
CA VAL A 180 14.93 19.54 -0.95
C VAL A 180 15.89 20.50 -1.64
N SER A 181 15.44 21.72 -1.90
CA SER A 181 16.31 22.78 -2.45
C SER A 181 17.08 23.47 -1.32
N ALA A 182 18.31 23.02 -1.06
CA ALA A 182 19.15 23.54 0.01
C ALA A 182 20.63 23.48 -0.36
N SER A 183 21.51 24.09 0.46
CA SER A 183 22.96 24.05 0.27
C SER A 183 23.51 22.65 0.55
N ASP A 184 24.63 22.30 -0.10
CA ASP A 184 25.30 21.02 0.11
C ASP A 184 25.66 20.78 1.58
N VAL A 185 26.09 21.85 2.29
CA VAL A 185 26.41 21.79 3.72
C VAL A 185 25.23 21.42 4.59
N PHE A 186 24.03 21.94 4.26
CA PHE A 186 22.79 21.57 4.93
C PHE A 186 22.40 20.11 4.63
N VAL A 187 22.41 19.72 3.35
CA VAL A 187 22.10 18.35 2.90
C VAL A 187 23.03 17.34 3.58
N ASP A 188 24.33 17.63 3.62
CA ASP A 188 25.31 16.79 4.30
C ASP A 188 25.00 16.61 5.78
N SER A 189 24.66 17.69 6.46
CA SER A 189 24.35 17.65 7.89
C SER A 189 23.11 16.84 8.20
N VAL A 190 22.04 17.02 7.42
CA VAL A 190 20.79 16.26 7.57
C VAL A 190 21.02 14.78 7.26
N ALA A 191 21.75 14.46 6.18
CA ALA A 191 22.07 13.10 5.80
C ALA A 191 22.87 12.37 6.87
N GLN A 192 23.87 13.02 7.48
CA GLN A 192 24.64 12.46 8.58
C GLN A 192 23.79 12.16 9.81
N VAL A 193 22.83 13.03 10.13
CA VAL A 193 21.90 12.79 11.23
C VAL A 193 21.03 11.57 10.94
N ILE A 194 20.46 11.47 9.74
CA ILE A 194 19.61 10.35 9.34
C ILE A 194 20.40 9.03 9.34
N ASP A 195 21.59 9.01 8.74
CA ASP A 195 22.48 7.84 8.71
C ASP A 195 22.81 7.38 10.14
N ARG A 196 23.17 8.31 11.02
CA ARG A 196 23.47 7.98 12.42
C ARG A 196 22.24 7.45 13.16
N LEU A 197 21.06 8.02 12.93
CA LEU A 197 19.80 7.56 13.53
C LEU A 197 19.41 6.16 13.04
N GLN A 198 19.64 5.85 11.76
CA GLN A 198 19.39 4.52 11.20
C GLN A 198 20.32 3.43 11.76
N ASN A 199 21.49 3.82 12.26
CA ASN A 199 22.46 2.92 12.89
C ASN A 199 22.28 2.82 14.41
N LEU A 200 21.30 3.50 15.02
CA LEU A 200 20.93 3.31 16.41
C LEU A 200 19.90 2.16 16.56
N ASP A 201 19.99 1.45 17.67
CA ASP A 201 18.99 0.46 18.05
C ASP A 201 17.74 1.17 18.59
N LEU A 202 16.85 1.54 17.67
CA LEU A 202 15.59 2.23 17.95
C LEU A 202 14.43 1.24 17.80
N ARG A 203 13.41 1.38 18.61
CA ARG A 203 12.16 0.61 18.49
C ARG A 203 11.47 0.86 17.16
N HIS A 204 11.54 2.12 16.69
CA HIS A 204 10.99 2.55 15.42
C HIS A 204 12.13 3.05 14.53
N ALA A 205 12.53 2.22 13.58
CA ALA A 205 13.56 2.58 12.61
C ALA A 205 13.11 3.79 11.76
N ILE A 206 13.96 4.81 11.70
CA ILE A 206 13.67 6.05 10.99
C ILE A 206 13.79 5.83 9.49
N SER A 207 12.76 6.22 8.78
CA SER A 207 12.70 6.12 7.33
C SER A 207 13.35 7.34 6.64
N ILE A 208 13.81 7.14 5.41
CA ILE A 208 14.32 8.26 4.59
C ILE A 208 13.21 9.27 4.30
N SER A 209 11.95 8.81 4.13
CA SER A 209 10.81 9.70 3.91
C SER A 209 10.58 10.64 5.10
N GLU A 210 10.68 10.13 6.33
CA GLU A 210 10.62 10.97 7.53
C GLU A 210 11.79 11.95 7.60
N GLY A 211 12.97 11.49 7.18
CA GLY A 211 14.15 12.36 7.06
C GLY A 211 13.97 13.51 6.06
N ILE A 212 13.32 13.26 4.92
CA ILE A 212 12.98 14.29 3.93
C ILE A 212 11.99 15.30 4.52
N GLU A 213 10.94 14.83 5.19
CA GLU A 213 9.95 15.73 5.82
C GLU A 213 10.58 16.54 6.96
N TRP A 214 11.49 15.94 7.72
CA TRP A 214 12.27 16.68 8.72
C TRP A 214 13.16 17.74 8.08
N ALA A 215 13.85 17.43 6.98
CA ALA A 215 14.65 18.41 6.24
C ALA A 215 13.81 19.60 5.76
N LYS A 216 12.62 19.38 5.24
CA LYS A 216 11.67 20.44 4.87
C LYS A 216 11.26 21.28 6.08
N CYS A 217 10.91 20.62 7.19
CA CYS A 217 10.58 21.31 8.44
C CYS A 217 11.73 22.21 8.93
N LEU A 218 12.97 21.72 8.87
CA LEU A 218 14.14 22.51 9.24
C LEU A 218 14.31 23.78 8.37
N ILE A 219 14.00 23.70 7.09
CA ILE A 219 14.08 24.85 6.18
C ILE A 219 12.91 25.82 6.41
N GLU A 220 11.68 25.28 6.42
CA GLU A 220 10.47 26.10 6.43
C GLU A 220 10.17 26.72 7.79
N THR A 221 10.39 25.97 8.88
CA THR A 221 10.04 26.40 10.23
C THR A 221 11.24 27.02 10.97
N PHE A 222 12.41 26.40 10.86
CA PHE A 222 13.59 26.81 11.60
C PHE A 222 14.57 27.64 10.76
N HIS A 223 14.30 27.81 9.47
CA HIS A 223 15.13 28.59 8.53
C HIS A 223 16.61 28.17 8.51
N CYS A 224 16.88 26.88 8.75
CA CYS A 224 18.22 26.32 8.81
C CYS A 224 18.93 26.40 7.46
N LYS A 225 20.18 26.85 7.45
CA LYS A 225 21.03 26.93 6.24
C LYS A 225 22.39 26.29 6.43
N THR A 226 22.83 26.14 7.67
CA THR A 226 24.18 25.63 8.02
C THR A 226 24.07 24.39 8.90
N ALA A 227 25.19 23.67 9.04
CA ALA A 227 25.28 22.53 9.95
C ALA A 227 25.02 22.92 11.42
N MET A 228 25.42 24.12 11.82
CA MET A 228 25.19 24.61 13.17
C MET A 228 23.69 24.87 13.41
N ASP A 229 23.00 25.42 12.43
CA ASP A 229 21.54 25.63 12.51
C ASP A 229 20.81 24.29 12.69
N VAL A 230 21.15 23.25 11.91
CA VAL A 230 20.60 21.90 12.01
C VAL A 230 20.82 21.35 13.42
N LYS A 231 22.05 21.47 13.96
CA LYS A 231 22.36 20.99 15.31
C LYS A 231 21.56 21.71 16.38
N ASN A 232 21.41 23.04 16.27
CA ASN A 232 20.65 23.85 17.22
C ASN A 232 19.15 23.57 17.16
N ALA A 233 18.60 23.40 15.96
CA ALA A 233 17.19 23.08 15.76
C ALA A 233 16.83 21.64 16.14
N MET A 234 17.81 20.74 16.20
CA MET A 234 17.58 19.31 16.42
C MET A 234 16.85 19.03 17.75
N SER A 235 17.22 19.71 18.84
CA SER A 235 16.59 19.54 20.15
C SER A 235 15.09 19.87 20.16
N TYR A 236 14.64 20.76 19.27
CA TYR A 236 13.25 21.19 19.16
C TYR A 236 12.47 20.45 18.06
N SER A 237 13.17 19.86 17.09
CA SER A 237 12.57 19.25 15.90
C SER A 237 12.66 17.72 15.89
N ILE A 238 13.44 17.11 16.80
CA ILE A 238 13.68 15.67 16.81
C ILE A 238 12.41 14.85 16.99
N GLY A 239 11.39 15.37 17.65
CA GLY A 239 10.07 14.72 17.82
C GLY A 239 9.31 14.49 16.51
N SER A 240 9.73 15.14 15.41
CA SER A 240 9.18 14.82 14.08
C SER A 240 9.75 13.53 13.50
N LEU A 241 10.97 13.15 13.89
CA LEU A 241 11.65 11.91 13.49
C LEU A 241 11.42 10.77 14.48
N VAL A 242 11.47 11.05 15.77
CA VAL A 242 11.39 10.06 16.84
C VAL A 242 10.04 10.16 17.52
N LYS A 243 9.27 9.09 17.46
CA LYS A 243 7.86 9.08 17.91
C LYS A 243 7.64 8.20 19.16
N ASP A 244 8.71 7.77 19.79
CA ASP A 244 8.67 6.97 21.03
C ASP A 244 9.58 7.61 22.08
N HIS A 245 9.11 7.72 23.31
CA HIS A 245 9.84 8.38 24.41
C HIS A 245 11.14 7.64 24.82
N ALA A 246 11.20 6.32 24.63
CA ALA A 246 12.43 5.57 24.91
C ALA A 246 13.48 5.85 23.82
N ASP A 247 13.05 5.91 22.56
CA ASP A 247 13.88 6.25 21.43
C ASP A 247 14.38 7.69 21.54
N GLU A 248 13.53 8.64 21.98
CA GLU A 248 13.92 10.03 22.22
C GLU A 248 15.09 10.13 23.21
N LYS A 249 15.05 9.39 24.31
CA LYS A 249 16.16 9.35 25.29
C LYS A 249 17.45 8.77 24.69
N THR A 250 17.32 7.74 23.86
CA THR A 250 18.46 7.12 23.17
C THR A 250 19.11 8.11 22.20
N VAL A 251 18.29 8.81 21.44
CA VAL A 251 18.74 9.83 20.48
C VAL A 251 19.34 11.04 21.20
N ALA A 252 18.70 11.53 22.26
CA ALA A 252 19.23 12.65 23.05
C ALA A 252 20.63 12.34 23.59
N LYS A 253 20.87 11.12 24.08
CA LYS A 253 22.21 10.68 24.51
C LYS A 253 23.19 10.59 23.34
N ALA A 254 22.78 9.99 22.21
CA ALA A 254 23.65 9.80 21.04
C ALA A 254 24.13 11.11 20.43
N PHE A 255 23.31 12.15 20.47
CA PHE A 255 23.61 13.46 19.88
C PHE A 255 23.99 14.53 20.91
N ASN A 256 24.11 14.17 22.21
CA ASN A 256 24.36 15.09 23.32
C ASN A 256 23.39 16.28 23.32
N LEU A 257 22.10 16.01 23.10
CA LEU A 257 21.09 17.05 23.17
C LEU A 257 20.77 17.33 24.65
N SER A 258 20.82 18.60 25.06
CA SER A 258 20.34 18.99 26.39
C SER A 258 18.85 18.76 26.45
N ASN A 259 18.37 18.02 27.46
CA ASN A 259 16.95 17.84 27.72
C ASN A 259 16.31 19.20 27.95
N GLY A 260 15.52 19.67 27.00
CA GLY A 260 14.78 20.94 27.11
C GLY A 260 13.64 20.94 28.18
N ASN A 261 13.63 19.97 29.08
CA ASN A 261 12.60 19.80 30.13
C ASN A 261 13.16 19.86 31.55
N GLU A 262 14.11 20.76 31.80
CA GLU A 262 14.36 21.23 33.15
C GLU A 262 14.04 22.72 33.22
N LYS A 263 12.75 23.04 33.30
CA LYS A 263 12.21 24.23 33.99
C LYS A 263 10.78 23.97 34.40
#